data_1780186ac0ee83a2bdba3361bf6f9b39
#
_entry.id   1780186ac0ee83a2bdba3361bf6f9b39
#
_cell.length_a   1.000
_cell.length_b   1.000
_cell.length_c   1.000
_cell.angle_alpha   90.00
_cell.angle_beta   90.00
_cell.angle_gamma   90.00
#
_symmetry.space_group_name_H-M   'P 1'
#
loop_
_entity.id
_entity.type
_entity.pdbx_description
1 polymer ?
#
loop_
_entity_poly.entity_id
_entity_poly.type
_entity_poly.pdbx_seq_one_letter_code
_entity_poly.pdbx_strand_id
1 'polypeptide(L)'
;MNKPTRHSEASGGTTSPAQEKLSHLPDLPGVYLFKDEQQSILYIGKSKTLRNRVRSYFRSSAKHNLRIQLMVSRIHDFSLIVTDTEAEALILEEQLIKRHHPRYNVALKDGKSYPYCKLTVGEMFPRLILVREKIDAKSEYYGPYTSVKDARQVLKAVMTYFPLRTSKMRLDGKKTYRPCLNFQMQRCLAPCRGVISAEEYAKVVRQVRLFLKGRDQELLQELEKRMEQS
;
A
#
# COMPACT_ATOMS: atom_id res chain seq x y z
N MET A 1 44.53 -52.87 -33.41
CA MET A 1 44.56 -51.55 -32.72
C MET A 1 43.14 -51.05 -32.64
N ASN A 2 42.46 -51.33 -31.52
CA ASN A 2 41.04 -50.96 -31.27
C ASN A 2 40.97 -49.64 -30.50
N LYS A 3 40.29 -48.64 -31.08
CA LYS A 3 39.92 -47.40 -30.35
C LYS A 3 38.63 -47.63 -29.57
N PRO A 4 38.53 -47.22 -28.30
CA PRO A 4 37.28 -47.32 -27.59
C PRO A 4 36.38 -46.11 -27.96
N THR A 5 35.17 -46.42 -28.33
CA THR A 5 34.02 -45.51 -28.49
C THR A 5 33.65 -44.88 -27.13
N ARG A 6 33.69 -43.53 -27.06
CA ARG A 6 33.15 -42.79 -25.92
C ARG A 6 31.63 -42.75 -26.02
N HIS A 7 30.96 -43.39 -25.06
CA HIS A 7 29.54 -43.18 -24.79
C HIS A 7 29.35 -41.76 -24.23
N SER A 8 28.63 -40.94 -24.97
CA SER A 8 28.10 -39.67 -24.46
C SER A 8 26.92 -39.96 -23.54
N GLU A 9 27.15 -39.84 -22.23
CA GLU A 9 26.07 -39.78 -21.26
C GLU A 9 25.25 -38.52 -21.48
N ALA A 10 24.01 -38.71 -21.92
CA ALA A 10 23.00 -37.65 -21.97
C ALA A 10 22.64 -37.31 -20.53
N SER A 11 23.05 -36.11 -20.05
CA SER A 11 22.61 -35.52 -18.84
C SER A 11 21.09 -35.23 -18.93
N GLY A 12 20.26 -36.11 -18.38
CA GLY A 12 18.84 -35.90 -18.17
C GLY A 12 18.65 -34.71 -17.22
N GLY A 13 18.48 -33.52 -17.78
CA GLY A 13 18.14 -32.31 -17.02
C GLY A 13 16.73 -32.44 -16.48
N THR A 14 16.58 -32.75 -15.20
CA THR A 14 15.32 -32.64 -14.47
C THR A 14 14.88 -31.20 -14.50
N THR A 15 13.90 -30.90 -15.34
CA THR A 15 13.28 -29.56 -15.44
C THR A 15 12.68 -29.23 -14.08
N SER A 16 13.09 -28.12 -13.46
CA SER A 16 12.56 -27.75 -12.14
C SER A 16 11.05 -27.44 -12.24
N PRO A 17 10.25 -27.75 -11.21
CA PRO A 17 8.81 -27.44 -11.18
C PRO A 17 8.51 -25.98 -11.54
N ALA A 18 9.41 -25.06 -11.21
CA ALA A 18 9.31 -23.66 -11.59
C ALA A 18 9.30 -23.47 -13.12
N GLN A 19 10.13 -24.20 -13.88
CA GLN A 19 10.21 -24.05 -15.33
C GLN A 19 8.94 -24.53 -16.05
N GLU A 20 8.31 -25.60 -15.57
CA GLU A 20 7.03 -26.10 -16.10
C GLU A 20 5.89 -25.08 -15.90
N LYS A 21 5.83 -24.45 -14.73
CA LYS A 21 4.80 -23.46 -14.40
C LYS A 21 4.91 -22.15 -15.17
N LEU A 22 6.09 -21.83 -15.76
CA LEU A 22 6.31 -20.57 -16.53
C LEU A 22 5.43 -20.47 -17.77
N SER A 23 4.97 -21.56 -18.35
CA SER A 23 4.07 -21.60 -19.52
C SER A 23 2.66 -21.09 -19.19
N HIS A 24 2.16 -21.32 -17.98
CA HIS A 24 0.76 -21.10 -17.57
C HIS A 24 0.56 -19.92 -16.62
N LEU A 25 1.39 -18.87 -16.74
CA LEU A 25 1.30 -17.70 -15.89
C LEU A 25 0.13 -16.76 -16.29
N PRO A 26 -0.71 -16.31 -15.35
CA PRO A 26 -1.82 -15.40 -15.62
C PRO A 26 -1.32 -13.97 -15.92
N ASP A 27 -2.06 -13.26 -16.78
CA ASP A 27 -1.86 -11.83 -17.07
C ASP A 27 -2.71 -10.94 -16.14
N LEU A 28 -2.70 -11.27 -14.87
CA LEU A 28 -3.50 -10.63 -13.83
C LEU A 28 -2.58 -10.05 -12.73
N PRO A 29 -3.07 -9.06 -11.95
CA PRO A 29 -2.35 -8.59 -10.79
C PRO A 29 -2.31 -9.66 -9.70
N GLY A 30 -1.32 -9.57 -8.83
CA GLY A 30 -1.18 -10.51 -7.73
C GLY A 30 0.18 -10.53 -7.08
N VAL A 31 0.37 -11.54 -6.23
CA VAL A 31 1.59 -11.77 -5.46
C VAL A 31 2.19 -13.11 -5.86
N TYR A 32 3.52 -13.14 -6.01
CA TYR A 32 4.29 -14.35 -6.27
C TYR A 32 5.25 -14.63 -5.11
N LEU A 33 5.39 -15.92 -4.78
CA LEU A 33 6.23 -16.42 -3.70
C LEU A 33 7.25 -17.40 -4.30
N PHE A 34 8.53 -17.05 -4.30
CA PHE A 34 9.61 -17.95 -4.70
C PHE A 34 10.03 -18.84 -3.54
N LYS A 35 10.22 -20.13 -3.80
CA LYS A 35 10.53 -21.17 -2.83
C LYS A 35 11.77 -21.97 -3.23
N ASP A 36 12.51 -22.41 -2.22
CA ASP A 36 13.61 -23.38 -2.40
C ASP A 36 13.10 -24.83 -2.45
N GLU A 37 14.04 -25.77 -2.52
CA GLU A 37 13.74 -27.23 -2.51
C GLU A 37 13.03 -27.69 -1.25
N GLN A 38 13.28 -27.02 -0.11
CA GLN A 38 12.65 -27.32 1.17
C GLN A 38 11.30 -26.60 1.34
N GLN A 39 10.75 -26.01 0.26
CA GLN A 39 9.51 -25.22 0.26
C GLN A 39 9.57 -23.96 1.15
N SER A 40 10.76 -23.56 1.60
CA SER A 40 10.95 -22.30 2.34
C SER A 40 10.82 -21.10 1.41
N ILE A 41 10.11 -20.07 1.87
CA ILE A 41 9.89 -18.87 1.05
C ILE A 41 11.16 -18.02 1.01
N LEU A 42 11.75 -17.91 -0.16
CA LEU A 42 12.95 -17.11 -0.44
C LEU A 42 12.60 -15.63 -0.60
N TYR A 43 11.54 -15.34 -1.36
CA TYR A 43 11.15 -14.00 -1.75
C TYR A 43 9.65 -13.92 -2.02
N ILE A 44 9.05 -12.79 -1.67
CA ILE A 44 7.66 -12.44 -1.98
C ILE A 44 7.69 -11.12 -2.75
N GLY A 45 6.88 -11.02 -3.82
CA GLY A 45 6.76 -9.79 -4.58
C GLY A 45 5.42 -9.66 -5.26
N LYS A 46 4.99 -8.40 -5.50
CA LYS A 46 3.76 -8.09 -6.23
C LYS A 46 4.02 -7.73 -7.69
N SER A 47 2.98 -7.86 -8.49
CA SER A 47 2.99 -7.35 -9.88
C SER A 47 1.60 -6.95 -10.32
N LYS A 48 1.51 -5.98 -11.26
CA LYS A 48 0.31 -5.70 -12.07
C LYS A 48 0.03 -6.83 -13.07
N THR A 49 1.09 -7.50 -13.53
CA THR A 49 1.05 -8.57 -14.50
C THR A 49 2.02 -9.65 -14.07
N LEU A 50 1.50 -10.69 -13.41
CA LEU A 50 2.30 -11.79 -12.86
C LEU A 50 3.18 -12.45 -13.92
N ARG A 51 2.62 -12.73 -15.12
CA ARG A 51 3.35 -13.34 -16.24
C ARG A 51 4.65 -12.60 -16.57
N ASN A 52 4.58 -11.32 -16.84
CA ASN A 52 5.74 -10.52 -17.24
C ASN A 52 6.77 -10.43 -16.12
N ARG A 53 6.30 -10.24 -14.90
CA ARG A 53 7.18 -10.07 -13.74
C ARG A 53 7.91 -11.35 -13.38
N VAL A 54 7.21 -12.47 -13.25
CA VAL A 54 7.83 -13.75 -12.90
C VAL A 54 8.80 -14.19 -13.99
N ARG A 55 8.42 -14.15 -15.28
CA ARG A 55 9.31 -14.46 -16.40
C ARG A 55 10.57 -13.60 -16.43
N SER A 56 10.51 -12.34 -15.98
CA SER A 56 11.66 -11.45 -15.99
C SER A 56 12.82 -11.94 -15.12
N TYR A 57 12.57 -12.71 -14.08
CA TYR A 57 13.61 -13.31 -13.25
C TYR A 57 14.35 -14.46 -13.94
N PHE A 58 13.67 -15.19 -14.83
CA PHE A 58 14.22 -16.38 -15.49
C PHE A 58 14.79 -16.08 -16.88
N ARG A 59 14.52 -14.92 -17.49
CA ARG A 59 14.94 -14.60 -18.87
C ARG A 59 16.40 -14.21 -19.03
N SER A 60 17.06 -13.62 -18.05
CA SER A 60 18.45 -13.17 -18.16
C SER A 60 19.05 -12.86 -16.79
N SER A 61 19.83 -13.77 -16.27
CA SER A 61 20.58 -13.58 -15.02
C SER A 61 21.65 -12.48 -15.11
N ALA A 62 22.18 -12.21 -16.30
CA ALA A 62 23.27 -11.25 -16.50
C ALA A 62 22.91 -9.79 -16.22
N LYS A 63 21.62 -9.42 -16.24
CA LYS A 63 21.14 -8.05 -15.96
C LYS A 63 20.75 -7.81 -14.50
N HIS A 64 20.76 -8.84 -13.67
CA HIS A 64 20.41 -8.74 -12.26
C HIS A 64 21.66 -8.47 -11.40
N ASN A 65 21.46 -7.76 -10.29
CA ASN A 65 22.52 -7.66 -9.28
C ASN A 65 22.83 -9.04 -8.67
N LEU A 66 24.02 -9.21 -8.12
CA LEU A 66 24.51 -10.48 -7.56
C LEU A 66 23.52 -11.12 -6.58
N ARG A 67 22.80 -10.31 -5.79
CA ARG A 67 21.83 -10.79 -4.80
C ARG A 67 20.62 -11.45 -5.47
N ILE A 68 20.11 -10.86 -6.55
CA ILE A 68 18.99 -11.42 -7.31
C ILE A 68 19.45 -12.68 -8.06
N GLN A 69 20.66 -12.69 -8.62
CA GLN A 69 21.22 -13.88 -9.25
C GLN A 69 21.30 -15.05 -8.27
N LEU A 70 21.81 -14.81 -7.05
CA LEU A 70 21.86 -15.81 -5.97
C LEU A 70 20.47 -16.26 -5.52
N MET A 71 19.48 -15.38 -5.52
CA MET A 71 18.10 -15.76 -5.23
C MET A 71 17.56 -16.68 -6.33
N VAL A 72 17.69 -16.26 -7.59
CA VAL A 72 17.17 -17.00 -8.76
C VAL A 72 17.79 -18.40 -8.85
N SER A 73 19.08 -18.55 -8.58
CA SER A 73 19.75 -19.87 -8.58
C SER A 73 19.23 -20.84 -7.52
N ARG A 74 18.51 -20.34 -6.51
CA ARG A 74 17.94 -21.16 -5.43
C ARG A 74 16.44 -21.43 -5.60
N ILE A 75 15.80 -20.81 -6.61
CA ILE A 75 14.38 -21.03 -6.85
C ILE A 75 14.18 -22.44 -7.40
N HIS A 76 13.49 -23.27 -6.63
CA HIS A 76 13.03 -24.59 -7.05
C HIS A 76 11.60 -24.56 -7.55
N ASP A 77 10.73 -23.81 -6.86
CA ASP A 77 9.31 -23.67 -7.18
C ASP A 77 8.79 -22.25 -6.90
N PHE A 78 7.58 -21.95 -7.36
CA PHE A 78 6.88 -20.74 -6.98
C PHE A 78 5.37 -20.94 -6.86
N SER A 79 4.74 -20.12 -6.03
CA SER A 79 3.29 -20.03 -5.90
C SER A 79 2.81 -18.64 -6.32
N LEU A 80 1.59 -18.58 -6.86
CA LEU A 80 0.94 -17.32 -7.25
C LEU A 80 -0.36 -17.17 -6.47
N ILE A 81 -0.66 -15.93 -6.08
CA ILE A 81 -1.95 -15.53 -5.53
C ILE A 81 -2.44 -14.39 -6.40
N VAL A 82 -3.45 -14.65 -7.20
CA VAL A 82 -4.10 -13.65 -8.07
C VAL A 82 -4.99 -12.77 -7.21
N THR A 83 -5.03 -11.47 -7.50
CA THR A 83 -5.89 -10.48 -6.85
C THR A 83 -6.68 -9.73 -7.91
N ASP A 84 -7.80 -9.11 -7.53
CA ASP A 84 -8.63 -8.35 -8.45
C ASP A 84 -7.96 -7.00 -8.80
N THR A 85 -7.19 -6.44 -7.86
CA THR A 85 -6.56 -5.14 -8.03
C THR A 85 -5.08 -5.13 -7.62
N GLU A 86 -4.33 -4.17 -8.15
CA GLU A 86 -2.94 -3.92 -7.72
C GLU A 86 -2.86 -3.48 -6.25
N ALA A 87 -3.89 -2.79 -5.75
CA ALA A 87 -3.97 -2.34 -4.37
C ALA A 87 -4.09 -3.53 -3.40
N GLU A 88 -4.89 -4.53 -3.75
CA GLU A 88 -4.99 -5.78 -2.99
C GLU A 88 -3.68 -6.57 -3.02
N ALA A 89 -3.04 -6.69 -4.20
CA ALA A 89 -1.72 -7.32 -4.31
C ALA A 89 -0.70 -6.65 -3.39
N LEU A 90 -0.75 -5.34 -3.25
CA LEU A 90 0.13 -4.58 -2.38
C LEU A 90 -0.08 -4.88 -0.89
N ILE A 91 -1.33 -4.91 -0.46
CA ILE A 91 -1.71 -5.23 0.92
C ILE A 91 -1.30 -6.66 1.26
N LEU A 92 -1.59 -7.58 0.34
CA LEU A 92 -1.27 -9.00 0.51
C LEU A 92 0.25 -9.24 0.55
N GLU A 93 1.04 -8.60 -0.33
CA GLU A 93 2.51 -8.66 -0.31
C GLU A 93 3.05 -8.23 1.06
N GLU A 94 2.58 -7.08 1.58
CA GLU A 94 3.02 -6.56 2.89
C GLU A 94 2.69 -7.53 4.03
N GLN A 95 1.48 -8.11 4.04
CA GLN A 95 1.04 -9.09 5.05
C GLN A 95 1.89 -10.36 5.00
N LEU A 96 2.13 -10.89 3.79
CA LEU A 96 2.90 -12.11 3.60
C LEU A 96 4.38 -11.91 3.97
N ILE A 97 4.98 -10.76 3.62
CA ILE A 97 6.36 -10.43 4.03
C ILE A 97 6.46 -10.35 5.56
N LYS A 98 5.50 -9.70 6.24
CA LYS A 98 5.45 -9.62 7.70
C LYS A 98 5.27 -10.98 8.37
N ARG A 99 4.50 -11.87 7.76
CA ARG A 99 4.23 -13.22 8.30
C ARG A 99 5.41 -14.16 8.12
N HIS A 100 6.04 -14.14 6.94
CA HIS A 100 7.05 -15.15 6.55
C HIS A 100 8.50 -14.69 6.69
N HIS A 101 8.75 -13.37 6.81
CA HIS A 101 10.09 -12.78 6.92
C HIS A 101 11.10 -13.34 5.91
N PRO A 102 10.80 -13.36 4.58
CA PRO A 102 11.64 -14.02 3.59
C PRO A 102 13.04 -13.43 3.55
N ARG A 103 14.05 -14.30 3.41
CA ARG A 103 15.47 -13.90 3.47
C ARG A 103 15.84 -12.80 2.48
N TYR A 104 15.29 -12.84 1.26
CA TYR A 104 15.62 -11.90 0.19
C TYR A 104 14.75 -10.63 0.22
N ASN A 105 13.67 -10.57 1.02
CA ASN A 105 12.89 -9.36 1.27
C ASN A 105 13.46 -8.50 2.41
N VAL A 106 14.44 -8.97 3.16
CA VAL A 106 15.03 -8.27 4.33
C VAL A 106 15.59 -6.88 4.00
N ALA A 107 15.99 -6.64 2.74
CA ALA A 107 16.38 -5.30 2.29
C ALA A 107 15.18 -4.32 2.14
N LEU A 108 13.93 -4.82 2.16
CA LEU A 108 12.74 -3.97 2.26
C LEU A 108 12.43 -3.56 3.71
N LYS A 109 13.18 -4.05 4.70
CA LYS A 109 13.14 -3.53 6.09
C LYS A 109 13.62 -2.08 6.18
N ASP A 110 14.38 -1.59 5.22
CA ASP A 110 14.73 -0.18 5.11
C ASP A 110 13.59 0.62 4.44
N GLY A 111 12.43 0.58 5.07
CA GLY A 111 11.56 1.73 5.18
C GLY A 111 10.83 2.21 3.94
N LYS A 112 10.44 1.39 2.98
CA LYS A 112 9.35 1.79 2.09
C LYS A 112 8.00 1.35 2.67
N SER A 113 7.71 1.80 3.89
CA SER A 113 6.34 1.76 4.39
C SER A 113 5.51 2.68 3.50
N TYR A 114 4.47 2.11 2.87
CA TYR A 114 3.56 2.86 2.03
C TYR A 114 2.84 3.94 2.84
N PRO A 115 2.59 5.12 2.27
CA PRO A 115 1.89 6.16 2.99
C PRO A 115 0.41 5.85 3.14
N TYR A 116 -0.13 6.25 4.29
CA TYR A 116 -1.55 6.24 4.62
C TYR A 116 -2.02 7.64 4.93
N CYS A 117 -3.27 7.96 4.62
CA CYS A 117 -3.95 9.11 5.20
C CYS A 117 -4.56 8.66 6.54
N LYS A 118 -4.07 9.25 7.64
CA LYS A 118 -4.57 9.01 9.00
C LYS A 118 -5.54 10.11 9.40
N LEU A 119 -6.77 9.74 9.73
CA LEU A 119 -7.77 10.62 10.32
C LEU A 119 -7.79 10.39 11.84
N THR A 120 -7.45 11.42 12.61
CA THR A 120 -7.24 11.33 14.07
C THR A 120 -8.57 11.38 14.85
N VAL A 121 -9.43 10.40 14.64
CA VAL A 121 -10.79 10.38 15.22
C VAL A 121 -10.83 10.23 16.74
N GLY A 122 -9.72 9.90 17.38
CA GLY A 122 -9.57 9.92 18.83
C GLY A 122 -9.37 11.33 19.42
N GLU A 123 -9.20 12.37 18.58
CA GLU A 123 -9.13 13.77 19.02
C GLU A 123 -10.51 14.42 18.94
N MET A 124 -10.81 15.37 19.84
CA MET A 124 -12.08 16.12 19.84
C MET A 124 -12.36 16.82 18.51
N PHE A 125 -11.31 17.32 17.87
CA PHE A 125 -11.32 17.91 16.53
C PHE A 125 -10.35 17.14 15.64
N PRO A 126 -10.78 16.09 14.95
CA PRO A 126 -9.92 15.29 14.08
C PRO A 126 -9.23 16.09 12.99
N ARG A 127 -8.06 15.63 12.57
CA ARG A 127 -7.29 16.15 11.44
C ARG A 127 -6.81 15.01 10.53
N LEU A 128 -6.57 15.32 9.28
CA LEU A 128 -6.04 14.37 8.30
C LEU A 128 -4.54 14.62 8.11
N ILE A 129 -3.73 13.58 8.27
CA ILE A 129 -2.28 13.65 8.13
C ILE A 129 -1.74 12.44 7.36
N LEU A 130 -0.58 12.59 6.72
CA LEU A 130 0.13 11.47 6.12
C LEU A 130 1.03 10.80 7.15
N VAL A 131 0.94 9.47 7.21
CA VAL A 131 1.78 8.62 8.06
C VAL A 131 2.26 7.42 7.25
N ARG A 132 3.32 6.78 7.72
CA ARG A 132 3.84 5.54 7.10
C ARG A 132 3.57 4.29 7.93
N GLU A 133 3.15 4.46 9.17
CA GLU A 133 2.90 3.38 10.11
C GLU A 133 1.53 3.54 10.77
N LYS A 134 0.87 2.41 11.02
CA LYS A 134 -0.42 2.35 11.73
C LYS A 134 -0.17 2.06 13.20
N ILE A 135 0.24 3.08 13.97
CA ILE A 135 0.61 2.92 15.38
C ILE A 135 -0.59 3.11 16.31
N ASP A 136 -1.54 3.96 15.94
CA ASP A 136 -2.62 4.40 16.81
C ASP A 136 -3.94 3.69 16.46
N ALA A 137 -4.39 2.81 17.35
CA ALA A 137 -5.64 2.05 17.18
C ALA A 137 -6.91 2.93 17.26
N LYS A 138 -6.81 4.16 17.82
CA LYS A 138 -7.94 5.09 17.92
C LYS A 138 -8.13 5.96 16.69
N SER A 139 -7.33 5.78 15.65
CA SER A 139 -7.39 6.55 14.41
C SER A 139 -7.83 5.69 13.24
N GLU A 140 -8.42 6.32 12.23
CA GLU A 140 -8.78 5.68 10.98
C GLU A 140 -7.66 5.88 9.95
N TYR A 141 -7.37 4.82 9.15
CA TYR A 141 -6.31 4.82 8.15
C TYR A 141 -6.88 4.46 6.78
N TYR A 142 -6.58 5.29 5.80
CA TYR A 142 -7.01 5.15 4.41
C TYR A 142 -5.79 4.95 3.51
N GLY A 143 -5.86 4.02 2.59
CA GLY A 143 -4.75 3.52 1.78
C GLY A 143 -4.45 2.05 2.11
N PRO A 144 -3.30 1.46 1.76
CA PRO A 144 -2.03 2.12 1.39
C PRO A 144 -2.06 2.77 0.01
N TYR A 145 -1.36 3.90 -0.14
CA TYR A 145 -1.16 4.52 -1.45
C TYR A 145 0.15 4.03 -2.08
N THR A 146 0.15 3.79 -3.39
CA THR A 146 1.30 3.27 -4.11
C THR A 146 2.48 4.24 -4.15
N SER A 147 2.21 5.54 -4.04
CA SER A 147 3.23 6.58 -3.96
C SER A 147 2.88 7.68 -2.95
N VAL A 148 3.91 8.36 -2.45
CA VAL A 148 3.75 9.56 -1.61
C VAL A 148 3.08 10.70 -2.39
N LYS A 149 3.27 10.75 -3.71
CA LYS A 149 2.66 11.76 -4.59
C LYS A 149 1.14 11.60 -4.59
N ASP A 150 0.64 10.37 -4.77
CA ASP A 150 -0.79 10.08 -4.81
C ASP A 150 -1.44 10.36 -3.45
N ALA A 151 -0.81 9.91 -2.37
CA ALA A 151 -1.28 10.21 -1.01
C ALA A 151 -1.35 11.73 -0.73
N ARG A 152 -0.38 12.50 -1.22
CA ARG A 152 -0.40 13.97 -1.10
C ARG A 152 -1.49 14.63 -1.95
N GLN A 153 -1.79 14.08 -3.12
CA GLN A 153 -2.89 14.58 -3.97
C GLN A 153 -4.24 14.39 -3.27
N VAL A 154 -4.48 13.21 -2.68
CA VAL A 154 -5.70 12.95 -1.89
C VAL A 154 -5.78 13.89 -0.68
N LEU A 155 -4.68 14.04 0.09
CA LEU A 155 -4.65 14.97 1.21
C LEU A 155 -4.96 16.42 0.76
N LYS A 156 -4.35 16.86 -0.36
CA LYS A 156 -4.59 18.19 -0.92
C LYS A 156 -6.04 18.37 -1.34
N ALA A 157 -6.66 17.39 -2.00
CA ALA A 157 -8.07 17.42 -2.38
C ALA A 157 -8.96 17.57 -1.14
N VAL A 158 -8.77 16.73 -0.12
CA VAL A 158 -9.54 16.84 1.13
C VAL A 158 -9.37 18.23 1.77
N MET A 159 -8.15 18.76 1.87
CA MET A 159 -7.90 20.08 2.47
C MET A 159 -8.44 21.24 1.64
N THR A 160 -8.71 21.04 0.35
CA THR A 160 -9.31 22.06 -0.52
C THR A 160 -10.82 22.14 -0.34
N TYR A 161 -11.48 20.99 -0.25
CA TYR A 161 -12.94 20.91 -0.22
C TYR A 161 -13.55 20.82 1.18
N PHE A 162 -12.78 20.35 2.16
CA PHE A 162 -13.25 20.20 3.53
C PHE A 162 -12.38 21.03 4.49
N PRO A 163 -12.95 22.01 5.22
CA PRO A 163 -12.19 22.95 6.02
C PRO A 163 -11.71 22.33 7.37
N LEU A 164 -10.99 21.21 7.29
CA LEU A 164 -10.39 20.56 8.44
C LEU A 164 -9.22 21.38 9.01
N ARG A 165 -8.99 21.24 10.32
CA ARG A 165 -7.81 21.82 10.94
C ARG A 165 -6.51 21.12 10.47
N THR A 166 -5.47 21.95 10.29
CA THR A 166 -4.11 21.46 9.96
C THR A 166 -3.15 21.52 11.15
N SER A 167 -3.53 22.29 12.20
CA SER A 167 -2.65 22.51 13.35
C SER A 167 -2.37 21.23 14.14
N LYS A 168 -1.15 21.14 14.69
CA LYS A 168 -0.73 20.01 15.54
C LYS A 168 -1.13 20.17 17.00
N MET A 169 -1.74 21.31 17.35
CA MET A 169 -2.12 21.63 18.73
C MET A 169 -3.14 20.66 19.26
N ARG A 170 -3.03 20.26 20.51
CA ARG A 170 -4.07 19.52 21.22
C ARG A 170 -5.17 20.48 21.60
N LEU A 171 -6.35 20.28 21.05
CA LEU A 171 -7.53 21.11 21.33
C LEU A 171 -8.47 20.29 22.22
N ASP A 172 -8.62 20.74 23.46
CA ASP A 172 -9.48 20.12 24.50
C ASP A 172 -10.78 20.92 24.75
N GLY A 173 -11.01 21.96 23.94
CA GLY A 173 -12.15 22.86 24.08
C GLY A 173 -12.06 23.86 25.24
N LYS A 174 -11.03 23.75 26.10
CA LYS A 174 -10.89 24.62 27.28
C LYS A 174 -10.13 25.91 27.01
N LYS A 175 -9.22 25.89 26.04
CA LYS A 175 -8.38 27.04 25.69
C LYS A 175 -8.68 27.52 24.27
N THR A 176 -8.78 28.83 24.12
CA THR A 176 -8.92 29.49 22.82
C THR A 176 -7.57 30.03 22.37
N TYR A 177 -7.35 30.00 21.06
CA TYR A 177 -6.11 30.44 20.45
C TYR A 177 -6.39 31.43 19.30
N ARG A 178 -5.43 32.27 19.01
CA ARG A 178 -5.50 33.16 17.84
C ARG A 178 -5.60 32.32 16.56
N PRO A 179 -6.53 32.61 15.65
CA PRO A 179 -6.68 31.89 14.40
C PRO A 179 -5.48 32.10 13.50
N CYS A 180 -5.10 31.04 12.76
CA CYS A 180 -4.04 31.10 11.78
C CYS A 180 -4.57 31.55 10.41
N LEU A 181 -3.67 31.76 9.46
CA LEU A 181 -3.98 32.18 8.08
C LEU A 181 -5.00 31.24 7.39
N ASN A 182 -4.97 29.94 7.66
CA ASN A 182 -5.94 28.99 7.07
C ASN A 182 -7.39 29.33 7.42
N PHE A 183 -7.65 29.91 8.58
CA PHE A 183 -8.99 30.41 8.93
C PHE A 183 -9.37 31.61 8.06
N GLN A 184 -8.47 32.57 7.90
CA GLN A 184 -8.74 33.75 7.07
C GLN A 184 -9.00 33.38 5.60
N MET A 185 -8.33 32.33 5.11
CA MET A 185 -8.52 31.78 3.76
C MET A 185 -9.72 30.80 3.67
N GLN A 186 -10.56 30.68 4.71
CA GLN A 186 -11.70 29.76 4.79
C GLN A 186 -11.34 28.26 4.57
N ARG A 187 -10.07 27.90 4.77
CA ARG A 187 -9.57 26.53 4.64
C ARG A 187 -9.61 25.72 5.95
N CYS A 188 -10.09 26.35 7.05
CA CYS A 188 -10.17 25.73 8.36
C CYS A 188 -11.31 26.37 9.16
N LEU A 189 -12.13 25.57 9.78
CA LEU A 189 -13.21 26.03 10.67
C LEU A 189 -12.72 26.62 12.00
N ALA A 190 -11.40 26.67 12.19
CA ALA A 190 -10.74 27.22 13.38
C ALA A 190 -11.33 26.73 14.72
N PRO A 191 -11.40 25.42 14.98
CA PRO A 191 -11.89 24.93 16.27
C PRO A 191 -11.04 25.43 17.46
N CYS A 192 -9.84 25.92 17.17
CA CYS A 192 -8.97 26.56 18.15
C CYS A 192 -9.52 27.89 18.72
N ARG A 193 -10.50 28.51 18.07
CA ARG A 193 -11.19 29.72 18.59
C ARG A 193 -12.34 29.41 19.53
N GLY A 194 -12.80 28.15 19.61
CA GLY A 194 -13.97 27.78 20.35
C GLY A 194 -15.32 28.26 19.75
N VAL A 195 -15.31 28.68 18.46
CA VAL A 195 -16.51 29.21 17.77
C VAL A 195 -17.36 28.09 17.18
N ILE A 196 -16.75 26.95 16.87
CA ILE A 196 -17.45 25.79 16.32
C ILE A 196 -17.58 24.68 17.37
N SER A 197 -18.74 24.07 17.45
CA SER A 197 -18.98 22.93 18.36
C SER A 197 -18.32 21.63 17.82
N ALA A 198 -18.11 20.67 18.71
CA ALA A 198 -17.58 19.36 18.32
C ALA A 198 -18.55 18.63 17.38
N GLU A 199 -19.88 18.80 17.58
CA GLU A 199 -20.93 18.18 16.76
C GLU A 199 -20.94 18.76 15.34
N GLU A 200 -20.82 20.07 15.19
CA GLU A 200 -20.74 20.72 13.87
C GLU A 200 -19.46 20.31 13.13
N TYR A 201 -18.34 20.27 13.84
CA TYR A 201 -17.08 19.81 13.25
C TYR A 201 -17.15 18.33 12.85
N ALA A 202 -17.83 17.48 13.62
CA ALA A 202 -18.04 16.06 13.33
C ALA A 202 -18.83 15.83 12.03
N LYS A 203 -19.73 16.77 11.63
CA LYS A 203 -20.42 16.70 10.32
C LYS A 203 -19.41 16.75 9.17
N VAL A 204 -18.45 17.66 9.23
CA VAL A 204 -17.39 17.77 8.21
C VAL A 204 -16.50 16.53 8.21
N VAL A 205 -16.15 16.01 9.39
CA VAL A 205 -15.37 14.76 9.51
C VAL A 205 -16.10 13.58 8.87
N ARG A 206 -17.44 13.50 8.99
CA ARG A 206 -18.26 12.46 8.34
C ARG A 206 -18.16 12.56 6.83
N GLN A 207 -18.28 13.75 6.25
CA GLN A 207 -18.14 13.97 4.81
C GLN A 207 -16.77 13.55 4.30
N VAL A 208 -15.70 13.88 5.06
CA VAL A 208 -14.33 13.41 4.74
C VAL A 208 -14.23 11.88 4.75
N ARG A 209 -14.90 11.20 5.70
CA ARG A 209 -14.94 9.73 5.72
C ARG A 209 -15.62 9.15 4.49
N LEU A 210 -16.75 9.72 4.07
CA LEU A 210 -17.47 9.28 2.86
C LEU A 210 -16.58 9.43 1.63
N PHE A 211 -15.97 10.60 1.46
CA PHE A 211 -15.03 10.86 0.38
C PHE A 211 -13.85 9.86 0.35
N LEU A 212 -13.20 9.63 1.49
CA LEU A 212 -12.06 8.72 1.57
C LEU A 212 -12.42 7.24 1.41
N LYS A 213 -13.69 6.87 1.58
CA LYS A 213 -14.22 5.53 1.35
C LYS A 213 -14.76 5.34 -0.09
N GLY A 214 -14.72 6.37 -0.92
CA GLY A 214 -15.28 6.35 -2.28
C GLY A 214 -16.81 6.21 -2.32
N ARG A 215 -17.52 6.67 -1.27
CA ARG A 215 -18.99 6.66 -1.21
C ARG A 215 -19.56 7.97 -1.75
N ASP A 216 -19.31 8.22 -3.03
CA ASP A 216 -19.60 9.53 -3.64
C ASP A 216 -21.10 9.82 -3.69
N GLN A 217 -21.95 8.83 -3.89
CA GLN A 217 -23.41 9.01 -3.90
C GLN A 217 -23.97 9.44 -2.53
N GLU A 218 -23.49 8.81 -1.44
CA GLU A 218 -23.91 9.18 -0.09
C GLU A 218 -23.42 10.59 0.28
N LEU A 219 -22.22 10.95 -0.19
CA LEU A 219 -21.66 12.30 0.02
C LEU A 219 -22.48 13.36 -0.72
N LEU A 220 -22.86 13.10 -1.99
CA LEU A 220 -23.69 14.02 -2.78
C LEU A 220 -25.03 14.26 -2.11
N GLN A 221 -25.73 13.21 -1.66
CA GLN A 221 -27.01 13.33 -0.95
C GLN A 221 -26.89 14.15 0.35
N GLU A 222 -25.79 14.00 1.09
CA GLU A 222 -25.57 14.78 2.32
C GLU A 222 -25.32 16.26 2.01
N LEU A 223 -24.61 16.56 0.91
CA LEU A 223 -24.35 17.93 0.46
C LEU A 223 -25.63 18.61 -0.07
N GLU A 224 -26.45 17.92 -0.85
CA GLU A 224 -27.72 18.40 -1.38
C GLU A 224 -28.68 18.77 -0.22
N LYS A 225 -28.87 17.88 0.74
CA LYS A 225 -29.70 18.16 1.94
C LYS A 225 -29.22 19.39 2.70
N ARG A 226 -27.93 19.64 2.74
CA ARG A 226 -27.35 20.82 3.41
C ARG A 226 -27.63 22.10 2.64
N MET A 227 -27.62 22.06 1.31
CA MET A 227 -27.95 23.20 0.44
C MET A 227 -29.42 23.58 0.55
N GLU A 228 -30.32 22.60 0.71
CA GLU A 228 -31.77 22.84 0.89
C GLU A 228 -32.10 23.44 2.25
N GLN A 229 -31.24 23.29 3.25
CA GLN A 229 -31.43 23.79 4.62
C GLN A 229 -30.77 25.17 4.87
N SER A 230 -30.06 25.73 3.87
CA SER A 230 -29.36 27.01 3.96
C SER A 230 -30.08 28.12 3.24
#